data_87126f3649a910d1178f2fadbfe3eec0
#
_entry.id   87126f3649a910d1178f2fadbfe3eec0
#
_cell.length_a   1.000
_cell.length_b   1.000
_cell.length_c   1.000
_cell.angle_alpha   90.00
_cell.angle_beta   90.00
_cell.angle_gamma   90.00
#
_symmetry.space_group_name_H-M   'P 1'
#
loop_
_entity.id
_entity.type
_entity.pdbx_description
1 polymer ?
#
loop_
_entity_poly.entity_id
_entity_poly.type
_entity_poly.pdbx_seq_one_letter_code
_entity_poly.pdbx_strand_id
1 'polypeptide(L)'
;IIMNSFWNDRYSETEFVYGIAPNIYFAEELGKLKPGTIILPCDGEGRNAVHAARQGWNVQAFDLSEAGKVKADGLALKYDVKISFQLQDAALAVYPAASADAVAIISTHLPTPIRKELYKNIIQWLKSGGKVILETFCPDQLKNNSGGPKDIDMLNTKEILSEDFKDLSIDYLEYVQIQLSEGKYHEGQADVIRMIATKL
;
A
#
# COMPACT_ATOMS: atom_id res chain seq x y z
N ILE A 1 5.27 4.06 -18.93
CA ILE A 1 4.94 2.99 -19.89
C ILE A 1 5.52 1.65 -19.42
N ILE A 2 6.80 1.55 -19.01
CA ILE A 2 7.44 0.27 -18.63
C ILE A 2 6.85 -0.33 -17.33
N MET A 3 6.56 0.48 -16.32
CA MET A 3 5.97 -0.01 -15.06
C MET A 3 4.55 -0.52 -15.23
N ASN A 4 3.75 0.10 -16.08
CA ASN A 4 2.38 -0.34 -16.34
C ASN A 4 2.34 -1.73 -16.99
N SER A 5 3.17 -1.99 -18.02
CA SER A 5 3.22 -3.31 -18.66
C SER A 5 3.67 -4.40 -17.68
N PHE A 6 4.70 -4.14 -16.86
CA PHE A 6 5.20 -5.10 -15.89
C PHE A 6 4.13 -5.57 -14.89
N TRP A 7 3.41 -4.62 -14.27
CA TRP A 7 2.37 -4.97 -13.29
C TRP A 7 1.15 -5.58 -13.96
N ASN A 8 0.77 -5.08 -15.15
CA ASN A 8 -0.35 -5.64 -15.88
C ASN A 8 -0.09 -7.08 -16.30
N ASP A 9 1.11 -7.38 -16.81
CA ASP A 9 1.51 -8.76 -17.17
C ASP A 9 1.53 -9.66 -15.93
N ARG A 10 2.07 -9.18 -14.80
CA ARG A 10 2.10 -9.92 -13.54
C ARG A 10 0.69 -10.26 -13.03
N TYR A 11 -0.21 -9.31 -13.01
CA TYR A 11 -1.58 -9.52 -12.53
C TYR A 11 -2.49 -10.21 -13.56
N SER A 12 -2.04 -10.42 -14.79
CA SER A 12 -2.76 -11.22 -15.79
C SER A 12 -2.67 -12.74 -15.55
N GLU A 13 -1.84 -13.20 -14.60
CA GLU A 13 -1.85 -14.60 -14.15
C GLU A 13 -3.25 -14.98 -13.63
N THR A 14 -3.67 -16.23 -13.82
CA THR A 14 -5.02 -16.69 -13.41
C THR A 14 -5.22 -16.58 -11.91
N GLU A 15 -4.22 -16.98 -11.12
CA GLU A 15 -4.29 -16.91 -9.66
C GLU A 15 -3.95 -15.52 -9.14
N PHE A 16 -4.41 -15.21 -7.92
CA PHE A 16 -3.97 -14.02 -7.21
C PHE A 16 -2.49 -14.13 -6.84
N VAL A 17 -1.70 -13.22 -7.34
CA VAL A 17 -0.23 -13.28 -7.31
C VAL A 17 0.32 -13.13 -5.89
N TYR A 18 -0.37 -12.34 -5.08
CA TYR A 18 -0.05 -12.10 -3.67
C TYR A 18 -1.14 -12.64 -2.72
N GLY A 19 -1.96 -13.59 -3.20
CA GLY A 19 -3.07 -14.14 -2.43
C GLY A 19 -4.23 -13.16 -2.22
N ILE A 20 -5.24 -13.62 -1.50
CA ILE A 20 -6.46 -12.84 -1.22
C ILE A 20 -6.58 -12.40 0.24
N ALA A 21 -5.71 -12.91 1.12
CA ALA A 21 -5.64 -12.44 2.50
C ALA A 21 -4.95 -11.06 2.56
N PRO A 22 -5.39 -10.14 3.44
CA PRO A 22 -4.72 -8.86 3.62
C PRO A 22 -3.30 -9.04 4.14
N ASN A 23 -2.48 -8.02 3.94
CA ASN A 23 -1.23 -7.91 4.67
C ASN A 23 -1.50 -7.93 6.17
N ILE A 24 -0.73 -8.72 6.92
CA ILE A 24 -0.98 -8.97 8.36
C ILE A 24 -0.85 -7.68 9.16
N TYR A 25 0.23 -6.92 8.96
CA TYR A 25 0.46 -5.67 9.68
C TYR A 25 -0.63 -4.64 9.39
N PHE A 26 -1.02 -4.51 8.12
CA PHE A 26 -2.13 -3.65 7.73
C PHE A 26 -3.43 -4.02 8.45
N ALA A 27 -3.79 -5.30 8.47
CA ALA A 27 -5.01 -5.78 9.11
C ALA A 27 -5.00 -5.52 10.63
N GLU A 28 -3.86 -5.75 11.29
CA GLU A 28 -3.68 -5.48 12.72
C GLU A 28 -3.82 -3.99 13.06
N GLU A 29 -3.14 -3.12 12.31
CA GLU A 29 -3.18 -1.67 12.57
C GLU A 29 -4.53 -1.06 12.19
N LEU A 30 -5.14 -1.49 11.08
CA LEU A 30 -6.47 -1.05 10.68
C LEU A 30 -7.53 -1.42 11.73
N GLY A 31 -7.42 -2.62 12.33
CA GLY A 31 -8.33 -3.10 13.37
C GLY A 31 -8.32 -2.27 14.67
N LYS A 32 -7.29 -1.46 14.88
CA LYS A 32 -7.20 -0.53 16.02
C LYS A 32 -7.91 0.80 15.76
N LEU A 33 -8.28 1.07 14.51
CA LEU A 33 -8.88 2.32 14.08
C LEU A 33 -10.40 2.21 13.95
N LYS A 34 -11.06 3.33 14.17
CA LYS A 34 -12.50 3.44 13.91
C LYS A 34 -12.73 3.60 12.40
N PRO A 35 -13.62 2.81 11.79
CA PRO A 35 -13.90 2.94 10.37
C PRO A 35 -14.31 4.35 9.94
N GLY A 36 -13.74 4.79 8.83
CA GLY A 36 -13.96 6.06 8.16
C GLY A 36 -13.67 5.91 6.67
N THR A 37 -13.04 6.89 6.05
CA THR A 37 -12.56 6.81 4.66
C THR A 37 -11.09 6.43 4.64
N ILE A 38 -10.73 5.40 3.88
CA ILE A 38 -9.35 4.97 3.66
C ILE A 38 -8.98 5.07 2.18
N ILE A 39 -7.73 5.51 1.90
CA ILE A 39 -7.14 5.48 0.56
C ILE A 39 -6.01 4.45 0.54
N LEU A 40 -6.01 3.58 -0.48
CA LEU A 40 -4.98 2.57 -0.69
C LEU A 40 -4.29 2.79 -2.06
N PRO A 41 -3.14 3.47 -2.08
CA PRO A 41 -2.33 3.63 -3.28
C PRO A 41 -1.67 2.33 -3.72
N CYS A 42 -1.66 2.06 -5.03
CA CYS A 42 -0.98 0.91 -5.64
C CYS A 42 -1.39 -0.44 -5.00
N ASP A 43 -2.70 -0.65 -4.82
CA ASP A 43 -3.24 -1.82 -4.09
C ASP A 43 -3.34 -3.10 -4.95
N GLY A 44 -2.86 -3.06 -6.19
CA GLY A 44 -2.73 -4.20 -7.09
C GLY A 44 -4.05 -4.94 -7.31
N GLU A 45 -4.15 -6.15 -6.79
CA GLU A 45 -5.32 -7.04 -6.94
C GLU A 45 -6.41 -6.81 -5.86
N GLY A 46 -6.28 -5.76 -5.02
CA GLY A 46 -7.34 -5.30 -4.13
C GLY A 46 -7.50 -6.05 -2.81
N ARG A 47 -6.56 -6.91 -2.42
CA ARG A 47 -6.69 -7.72 -1.19
C ARG A 47 -6.85 -6.88 0.08
N ASN A 48 -6.12 -5.78 0.19
CA ASN A 48 -6.20 -4.87 1.33
C ASN A 48 -7.45 -3.98 1.25
N ALA A 49 -7.79 -3.48 0.05
CA ALA A 49 -9.01 -2.70 -0.19
C ALA A 49 -10.27 -3.49 0.19
N VAL A 50 -10.37 -4.74 -0.25
CA VAL A 50 -11.50 -5.62 0.08
C VAL A 50 -11.55 -5.93 1.57
N HIS A 51 -10.39 -6.16 2.21
CA HIS A 51 -10.35 -6.35 3.67
C HIS A 51 -10.88 -5.12 4.41
N ALA A 52 -10.42 -3.91 4.06
CA ALA A 52 -10.89 -2.67 4.66
C ALA A 52 -12.40 -2.48 4.49
N ALA A 53 -12.94 -2.75 3.29
CA ALA A 53 -14.37 -2.67 3.04
C ALA A 53 -15.18 -3.65 3.91
N ARG A 54 -14.68 -4.87 4.11
CA ARG A 54 -15.28 -5.86 5.02
C ARG A 54 -15.27 -5.43 6.49
N GLN A 55 -14.35 -4.54 6.87
CA GLN A 55 -14.28 -3.93 8.20
C GLN A 55 -15.13 -2.66 8.31
N GLY A 56 -15.91 -2.32 7.27
CA GLY A 56 -16.83 -1.19 7.28
C GLY A 56 -16.22 0.16 6.84
N TRP A 57 -15.01 0.14 6.26
CA TRP A 57 -14.39 1.35 5.73
C TRP A 57 -15.01 1.76 4.39
N ASN A 58 -15.12 3.09 4.15
CA ASN A 58 -15.34 3.66 2.83
C ASN A 58 -14.02 3.67 2.08
N VAL A 59 -13.86 2.77 1.10
CA VAL A 59 -12.58 2.47 0.47
C VAL A 59 -12.44 3.18 -0.85
N GLN A 60 -11.33 3.91 -0.99
CA GLN A 60 -10.79 4.44 -2.22
C GLN A 60 -9.45 3.73 -2.50
N ALA A 61 -9.30 3.09 -3.63
CA ALA A 61 -8.06 2.42 -4.01
C ALA A 61 -7.71 2.74 -5.46
N PHE A 62 -6.44 2.61 -5.80
CA PHE A 62 -6.00 2.74 -7.18
C PHE A 62 -4.74 1.93 -7.47
N ASP A 63 -4.58 1.59 -8.74
CA ASP A 63 -3.38 0.98 -9.30
C ASP A 63 -3.27 1.36 -10.80
N LEU A 64 -2.09 1.19 -11.38
CA LEU A 64 -1.87 1.34 -12.82
C LEU A 64 -2.38 0.16 -13.64
N SER A 65 -2.53 -1.03 -13.02
CA SER A 65 -2.85 -2.26 -13.71
C SER A 65 -4.35 -2.44 -13.92
N GLU A 66 -4.74 -2.57 -15.18
CA GLU A 66 -6.11 -2.95 -15.55
C GLU A 66 -6.43 -4.38 -15.10
N ALA A 67 -5.49 -5.31 -15.26
CA ALA A 67 -5.64 -6.69 -14.80
C ALA A 67 -5.80 -6.75 -13.26
N GLY A 68 -5.01 -5.95 -12.52
CA GLY A 68 -5.17 -5.81 -11.07
C GLY A 68 -6.56 -5.31 -10.68
N LYS A 69 -7.03 -4.25 -11.34
CA LYS A 69 -8.37 -3.71 -11.10
C LYS A 69 -9.48 -4.75 -11.37
N VAL A 70 -9.41 -5.51 -12.44
CA VAL A 70 -10.40 -6.56 -12.75
C VAL A 70 -10.46 -7.59 -11.62
N LYS A 71 -9.32 -8.00 -11.10
CA LYS A 71 -9.25 -8.92 -9.95
C LYS A 71 -9.77 -8.29 -8.66
N ALA A 72 -9.43 -7.03 -8.39
CA ALA A 72 -9.92 -6.29 -7.23
C ALA A 72 -11.46 -6.18 -7.24
N ASP A 73 -12.05 -5.82 -8.37
CA ASP A 73 -13.51 -5.75 -8.54
C ASP A 73 -14.16 -7.14 -8.37
N GLY A 74 -13.57 -8.19 -8.94
CA GLY A 74 -14.02 -9.57 -8.77
C GLY A 74 -13.93 -10.06 -7.32
N LEU A 75 -12.88 -9.69 -6.61
CA LEU A 75 -12.70 -10.03 -5.20
C LEU A 75 -13.73 -9.29 -4.32
N ALA A 76 -13.99 -8.01 -4.60
CA ALA A 76 -15.03 -7.24 -3.91
C ALA A 76 -16.42 -7.86 -4.12
N LEU A 77 -16.74 -8.26 -5.35
CA LEU A 77 -17.98 -8.97 -5.66
C LEU A 77 -18.09 -10.29 -4.89
N LYS A 78 -17.03 -11.09 -4.85
CA LYS A 78 -16.97 -12.37 -4.12
C LYS A 78 -17.30 -12.22 -2.64
N TYR A 79 -16.88 -11.12 -2.03
CA TYR A 79 -17.12 -10.85 -0.60
C TYR A 79 -18.32 -9.94 -0.32
N ASP A 80 -19.10 -9.62 -1.35
CA ASP A 80 -20.30 -8.74 -1.27
C ASP A 80 -20.00 -7.39 -0.59
N VAL A 81 -18.87 -6.78 -0.99
CA VAL A 81 -18.47 -5.44 -0.53
C VAL A 81 -18.27 -4.49 -1.71
N LYS A 82 -18.29 -3.19 -1.41
CA LYS A 82 -18.03 -2.13 -2.40
C LYS A 82 -16.69 -1.45 -2.12
N ILE A 83 -15.90 -1.31 -3.17
CA ILE A 83 -14.67 -0.51 -3.18
C ILE A 83 -14.73 0.46 -4.37
N SER A 84 -14.18 1.65 -4.22
CA SER A 84 -13.95 2.55 -5.34
C SER A 84 -12.51 2.34 -5.82
N PHE A 85 -12.33 1.50 -6.85
CA PHE A 85 -11.01 1.19 -7.40
C PHE A 85 -10.82 1.87 -8.75
N GLN A 86 -9.81 2.74 -8.87
CA GLN A 86 -9.53 3.54 -10.05
C GLN A 86 -8.24 3.08 -10.73
N LEU A 87 -8.21 3.15 -12.08
CA LEU A 87 -6.96 3.07 -12.84
C LEU A 87 -6.29 4.43 -12.79
N GLN A 88 -5.19 4.55 -12.05
CA GLN A 88 -4.53 5.82 -11.81
C GLN A 88 -3.03 5.66 -11.58
N ASP A 89 -2.25 6.56 -12.15
CA ASP A 89 -0.82 6.68 -11.89
C ASP A 89 -0.59 7.34 -10.53
N ALA A 90 0.30 6.75 -9.72
CA ALA A 90 0.67 7.29 -8.42
C ALA A 90 1.22 8.72 -8.49
N ALA A 91 1.91 9.06 -9.59
CA ALA A 91 2.43 10.41 -9.83
C ALA A 91 1.33 11.45 -10.10
N LEU A 92 0.14 11.00 -10.51
CA LEU A 92 -0.97 11.86 -10.95
C LEU A 92 -2.21 11.72 -10.06
N ALA A 93 -2.13 10.89 -9.02
CA ALA A 93 -3.26 10.62 -8.14
C ALA A 93 -3.70 11.88 -7.38
N VAL A 94 -4.98 12.19 -7.46
CA VAL A 94 -5.57 13.36 -6.81
C VAL A 94 -6.82 12.95 -6.03
N TYR A 95 -6.83 13.26 -4.74
CA TYR A 95 -7.99 13.17 -3.86
C TYR A 95 -8.20 14.51 -3.16
N PRO A 96 -9.42 14.83 -2.72
CA PRO A 96 -9.68 16.07 -1.99
C PRO A 96 -8.82 16.18 -0.71
N ALA A 97 -8.38 17.38 -0.39
CA ALA A 97 -7.68 17.63 0.86
C ALA A 97 -8.57 17.29 2.06
N ALA A 98 -7.98 16.75 3.12
CA ALA A 98 -8.67 16.37 4.36
C ALA A 98 -9.90 15.46 4.12
N SER A 99 -9.79 14.49 3.19
CA SER A 99 -10.88 13.56 2.86
C SER A 99 -10.71 12.17 3.47
N ALA A 100 -9.47 11.79 3.87
CA ALA A 100 -9.16 10.46 4.36
C ALA A 100 -8.91 10.43 5.89
N ASP A 101 -9.48 9.44 6.56
CA ASP A 101 -9.21 9.12 7.96
C ASP A 101 -7.95 8.24 8.09
N ALA A 102 -7.65 7.47 7.04
CA ALA A 102 -6.42 6.67 6.94
C ALA A 102 -5.91 6.59 5.50
N VAL A 103 -4.60 6.40 5.34
CA VAL A 103 -3.97 5.98 4.09
C VAL A 103 -3.05 4.80 4.38
N ALA A 104 -3.17 3.72 3.61
CA ALA A 104 -2.33 2.53 3.77
C ALA A 104 -1.40 2.35 2.56
N ILE A 105 -0.10 2.33 2.83
CA ILE A 105 0.98 2.19 1.84
C ILE A 105 1.64 0.83 2.08
N ILE A 106 1.15 -0.20 1.39
CA ILE A 106 1.57 -1.59 1.61
C ILE A 106 2.27 -2.14 0.39
N SER A 107 3.54 -2.52 0.56
CA SER A 107 4.41 -3.03 -0.52
C SER A 107 4.46 -2.12 -1.77
N THR A 108 4.26 -0.83 -1.58
CA THR A 108 4.31 0.18 -2.64
C THR A 108 5.75 0.67 -2.79
N HIS A 109 6.38 0.31 -3.90
CA HIS A 109 7.78 0.64 -4.20
C HIS A 109 7.84 1.48 -5.47
N LEU A 110 8.24 2.73 -5.31
CA LEU A 110 8.24 3.72 -6.38
C LEU A 110 9.60 4.42 -6.49
N PRO A 111 10.03 4.79 -7.70
CA PRO A 111 11.19 5.67 -7.87
C PRO A 111 11.03 6.96 -7.07
N THR A 112 12.15 7.47 -6.55
CA THR A 112 12.17 8.64 -5.65
C THR A 112 11.31 9.82 -6.10
N PRO A 113 11.30 10.26 -7.38
CA PRO A 113 10.47 11.40 -7.77
C PRO A 113 8.97 11.14 -7.60
N ILE A 114 8.51 9.93 -7.98
CA ILE A 114 7.09 9.54 -7.86
C ILE A 114 6.71 9.35 -6.39
N ARG A 115 7.57 8.68 -5.60
CA ARG A 115 7.37 8.49 -4.16
C ARG A 115 7.16 9.82 -3.44
N LYS A 116 8.06 10.78 -3.67
CA LYS A 116 8.00 12.09 -3.00
C LYS A 116 6.70 12.84 -3.32
N GLU A 117 6.28 12.83 -4.59
CA GLU A 117 5.03 13.49 -4.97
C GLU A 117 3.81 12.79 -4.38
N LEU A 118 3.77 11.46 -4.43
CA LEU A 118 2.70 10.68 -3.81
C LEU A 118 2.61 10.95 -2.30
N TYR A 119 3.73 10.90 -1.57
CA TYR A 119 3.73 11.08 -0.11
C TYR A 119 3.31 12.49 0.30
N LYS A 120 3.76 13.51 -0.44
CA LYS A 120 3.29 14.89 -0.28
C LYS A 120 1.77 15.00 -0.46
N ASN A 121 1.22 14.34 -1.48
CA ASN A 121 -0.22 14.33 -1.73
C ASN A 121 -0.98 13.57 -0.63
N ILE A 122 -0.47 12.45 -0.15
CA ILE A 122 -1.04 11.69 0.97
C ILE A 122 -1.19 12.56 2.21
N ILE A 123 -0.19 13.37 2.56
CA ILE A 123 -0.25 14.30 3.69
C ILE A 123 -1.42 15.29 3.52
N GLN A 124 -1.66 15.75 2.29
CA GLN A 124 -2.79 16.65 2.02
C GLN A 124 -4.15 15.95 2.11
N TRP A 125 -4.24 14.69 1.66
CA TRP A 125 -5.48 13.92 1.69
C TRP A 125 -5.96 13.59 3.10
N LEU A 126 -5.03 13.43 4.04
CA LEU A 126 -5.36 13.11 5.43
C LEU A 126 -6.09 14.25 6.13
N LYS A 127 -7.12 13.91 6.90
CA LYS A 127 -7.72 14.78 7.90
C LYS A 127 -6.78 14.99 9.08
N SER A 128 -6.97 16.02 9.89
CA SER A 128 -6.33 16.12 11.21
C SER A 128 -6.71 14.89 12.04
N GLY A 129 -5.73 14.27 12.69
CA GLY A 129 -5.88 12.99 13.39
C GLY A 129 -5.84 11.75 12.47
N GLY A 130 -5.83 11.95 11.15
CA GLY A 130 -5.74 10.85 10.17
C GLY A 130 -4.39 10.13 10.23
N LYS A 131 -4.40 8.83 9.90
CA LYS A 131 -3.25 7.93 10.05
C LYS A 131 -2.66 7.48 8.72
N VAL A 132 -1.34 7.37 8.67
CA VAL A 132 -0.62 6.57 7.67
C VAL A 132 -0.28 5.23 8.30
N ILE A 133 -0.60 4.13 7.60
CA ILE A 133 -0.14 2.77 7.89
C ILE A 133 0.79 2.38 6.74
N LEU A 134 2.06 2.10 7.02
CA LEU A 134 3.04 1.76 5.98
C LEU A 134 3.80 0.50 6.35
N GLU A 135 3.87 -0.44 5.40
CA GLU A 135 4.84 -1.54 5.39
C GLU A 135 5.42 -1.67 4.00
N THR A 136 6.73 -1.49 3.88
CA THR A 136 7.47 -1.64 2.61
C THR A 136 8.80 -2.33 2.85
N PHE A 137 9.44 -2.83 1.79
CA PHE A 137 10.77 -3.40 1.92
C PHE A 137 11.82 -2.34 2.20
N CYS A 138 12.82 -2.70 3.01
CA CYS A 138 14.02 -1.90 3.29
C CYS A 138 15.26 -2.44 2.55
N PRO A 139 16.40 -1.72 2.55
CA PRO A 139 17.61 -2.14 1.82
C PRO A 139 18.12 -3.55 2.14
N ASP A 140 17.94 -4.05 3.37
CA ASP A 140 18.35 -5.40 3.75
C ASP A 140 17.58 -6.49 2.96
N GLN A 141 16.41 -6.18 2.40
CA GLN A 141 15.67 -7.07 1.52
C GLN A 141 16.45 -7.52 0.27
N LEU A 142 17.46 -6.74 -0.16
CA LEU A 142 18.30 -7.13 -1.30
C LEU A 142 19.07 -8.43 -1.06
N LYS A 143 19.25 -8.84 0.20
CA LYS A 143 19.87 -10.11 0.60
C LYS A 143 18.93 -11.32 0.48
N ASN A 144 17.61 -11.06 0.38
CA ASN A 144 16.56 -12.05 0.35
C ASN A 144 16.06 -12.33 -1.08
N ASN A 145 15.39 -13.48 -1.24
CA ASN A 145 14.74 -13.87 -2.49
C ASN A 145 13.20 -13.94 -2.40
N SER A 146 12.65 -13.38 -1.33
CA SER A 146 11.23 -13.45 -0.99
C SER A 146 10.36 -12.38 -1.64
N GLY A 147 10.90 -11.60 -2.56
CA GLY A 147 10.19 -10.52 -3.28
C GLY A 147 10.87 -9.16 -3.17
N GLY A 148 10.14 -8.14 -3.62
CA GLY A 148 10.60 -6.75 -3.62
C GLY A 148 11.46 -6.35 -4.83
N PRO A 149 11.62 -5.04 -5.06
CA PRO A 149 12.45 -4.52 -6.13
C PRO A 149 13.94 -4.80 -5.85
N LYS A 150 14.71 -4.91 -6.94
CA LYS A 150 16.18 -5.02 -6.85
C LYS A 150 16.88 -3.66 -6.97
N ASP A 151 16.11 -2.61 -7.24
CA ASP A 151 16.59 -1.24 -7.29
C ASP A 151 16.53 -0.61 -5.89
N ILE A 152 17.69 -0.22 -5.37
CA ILE A 152 17.82 0.40 -4.05
C ILE A 152 17.05 1.73 -3.93
N ASP A 153 16.85 2.46 -5.03
CA ASP A 153 16.08 3.71 -5.04
C ASP A 153 14.60 3.50 -4.68
N MET A 154 14.11 2.28 -4.85
CA MET A 154 12.73 1.90 -4.52
C MET A 154 12.57 1.36 -3.09
N LEU A 155 13.64 1.26 -2.31
CA LEU A 155 13.61 0.72 -0.94
C LEU A 155 13.66 1.86 0.08
N ASN A 156 12.89 1.72 1.15
CA ASN A 156 12.74 2.78 2.14
C ASN A 156 13.65 2.56 3.35
N THR A 157 14.23 3.65 3.87
CA THR A 157 14.94 3.69 5.15
C THR A 157 14.21 4.57 6.15
N LYS A 158 14.60 4.48 7.44
CA LYS A 158 14.05 5.37 8.48
C LYS A 158 14.28 6.84 8.15
N GLU A 159 15.46 7.18 7.63
CA GLU A 159 15.82 8.55 7.25
C GLU A 159 14.96 9.07 6.11
N ILE A 160 14.74 8.24 5.07
CA ILE A 160 13.88 8.58 3.94
C ILE A 160 12.44 8.83 4.42
N LEU A 161 11.86 7.91 5.19
CA LEU A 161 10.49 8.05 5.67
C LEU A 161 10.33 9.20 6.65
N SER A 162 11.33 9.44 7.53
CA SER A 162 11.31 10.59 8.44
C SER A 162 11.34 11.93 7.71
N GLU A 163 12.08 12.04 6.62
CA GLU A 163 12.09 13.27 5.81
C GLU A 163 10.82 13.41 4.96
N ASP A 164 10.36 12.33 4.31
CA ASP A 164 9.20 12.37 3.44
C ASP A 164 7.89 12.64 4.22
N PHE A 165 7.81 12.25 5.50
CA PHE A 165 6.65 12.45 6.38
C PHE A 165 6.92 13.39 7.57
N LYS A 166 7.91 14.30 7.46
CA LYS A 166 8.29 15.23 8.52
C LYS A 166 7.18 16.16 9.00
N ASP A 167 6.16 16.38 8.19
CA ASP A 167 4.97 17.19 8.53
C ASP A 167 3.89 16.38 9.29
N LEU A 168 4.15 15.10 9.60
CA LEU A 168 3.32 14.27 10.45
C LEU A 168 4.03 13.95 11.78
N SER A 169 3.27 13.58 12.80
CA SER A 169 3.82 12.93 13.99
C SER A 169 4.08 11.46 13.69
N ILE A 170 5.32 11.03 13.72
CA ILE A 170 5.69 9.62 13.56
C ILE A 170 5.53 8.93 14.90
N ASP A 171 4.51 8.06 15.01
CA ASP A 171 4.17 7.34 16.23
C ASP A 171 4.97 6.03 16.38
N TYR A 172 5.33 5.41 15.24
CA TYR A 172 6.12 4.17 15.15
C TYR A 172 6.92 4.14 13.85
N LEU A 173 8.18 3.74 13.91
CA LEU A 173 9.06 3.59 12.74
C LEU A 173 10.18 2.60 13.05
N GLU A 174 10.06 1.35 12.56
CA GLU A 174 11.02 0.30 12.86
C GLU A 174 11.32 -0.61 11.68
N TYR A 175 12.57 -1.10 11.61
CA TYR A 175 12.92 -2.24 10.77
C TYR A 175 12.45 -3.53 11.42
N VAL A 176 11.81 -4.40 10.64
CA VAL A 176 11.27 -5.66 11.12
C VAL A 176 11.61 -6.78 10.14
N GLN A 177 12.08 -7.90 10.68
CA GLN A 177 12.23 -9.12 9.90
C GLN A 177 10.95 -9.95 10.05
N ILE A 178 10.37 -10.37 8.93
CA ILE A 178 9.12 -11.11 8.89
C ILE A 178 9.26 -12.37 8.04
N GLN A 179 8.32 -13.29 8.20
CA GLN A 179 8.14 -14.43 7.32
C GLN A 179 6.94 -14.17 6.42
N LEU A 180 7.20 -13.99 5.11
CA LEU A 180 6.14 -13.85 4.11
C LEU A 180 5.55 -15.20 3.73
N SER A 181 4.24 -15.23 3.57
CA SER A 181 3.46 -16.32 2.96
C SER A 181 2.26 -15.71 2.26
N GLU A 182 2.55 -14.84 1.30
CA GLU A 182 1.58 -14.00 0.58
C GLU A 182 1.62 -14.31 -0.93
N GLY A 183 1.50 -15.58 -1.29
CA GLY A 183 1.50 -16.01 -2.68
C GLY A 183 2.90 -16.17 -3.29
N LYS A 184 2.93 -16.49 -4.58
CA LYS A 184 4.09 -16.96 -5.35
C LYS A 184 5.34 -16.07 -5.27
N TYR A 185 5.16 -14.76 -5.18
CA TYR A 185 6.26 -13.78 -5.22
C TYR A 185 6.58 -13.17 -3.85
N HIS A 186 5.85 -13.53 -2.81
CA HIS A 186 6.06 -13.11 -1.43
C HIS A 186 6.10 -14.33 -0.50
N GLU A 187 7.18 -15.12 -0.61
CA GLU A 187 7.39 -16.35 0.16
C GLU A 187 8.79 -16.36 0.77
N GLY A 188 8.88 -16.54 2.09
CA GLY A 188 10.14 -16.63 2.82
C GLY A 188 10.45 -15.43 3.69
N GLN A 189 11.68 -15.41 4.25
CA GLN A 189 12.15 -14.32 5.12
C GLN A 189 12.24 -13.00 4.35
N ALA A 190 11.76 -11.94 4.95
CA ALA A 190 11.82 -10.60 4.39
C ALA A 190 12.20 -9.55 5.43
N ASP A 191 12.86 -8.50 4.98
CA ASP A 191 13.24 -7.34 5.77
C ASP A 191 12.44 -6.13 5.31
N VAL A 192 11.54 -5.66 6.20
CA VAL A 192 10.62 -4.56 5.95
C VAL A 192 10.87 -3.40 6.91
N ILE A 193 10.34 -2.26 6.55
CA ILE A 193 10.18 -1.12 7.44
C ILE A 193 8.68 -0.87 7.65
N ARG A 194 8.29 -0.65 8.91
CA ARG A 194 6.92 -0.36 9.31
C ARG A 194 6.83 1.03 9.89
N MET A 195 5.76 1.74 9.58
CA MET A 195 5.52 3.07 10.11
C MET A 195 4.04 3.28 10.41
N ILE A 196 3.77 3.96 11.53
CA ILE A 196 2.51 4.64 11.82
C ILE A 196 2.83 6.11 12.01
N ALA A 197 2.09 6.95 11.32
CA ALA A 197 2.20 8.40 11.47
C ALA A 197 0.82 9.05 11.52
N THR A 198 0.73 10.19 12.24
CA THR A 198 -0.52 10.92 12.46
C THR A 198 -0.41 12.34 11.94
N LYS A 199 -1.41 12.80 11.21
CA LYS A 199 -1.54 14.22 10.85
C LYS A 199 -2.04 15.02 12.04
N LEU A 200 -1.26 16.03 12.47
CA LEU A 200 -1.60 16.92 13.58
C LEU A 200 -2.72 17.91 13.21
#